data_c35b598ecc0a75e0108142697b5dff47
#
_entry.id   c35b598ecc0a75e0108142697b5dff47
#
_cell.length_a   1.000
_cell.length_b   1.000
_cell.length_c   1.000
_cell.angle_alpha   90.00
_cell.angle_beta   90.00
_cell.angle_gamma   90.00
#
_symmetry.space_group_name_H-M   'P 1'
#
loop_
_entity.id
_entity.type
_entity.pdbx_description
1 polymer ?
#
loop_
_entity_poly.entity_id
_entity_poly.type
_entity_poly.pdbx_seq_one_letter_code
_entity_poly.pdbx_strand_id
1 'polypeptide(L)'
;MSILTDTRLAGGAAAALFGVSALLAGTAAQAQDCPNRGQLDAMYCDADGDLVADAPSDPSKLSNPDTLVFAYTPVEDPAIYEDIWEPFIEHLEEVTGKDVQFFAVQSNSAEVEAMRSGRLHIAGFSTGPTPFAVNLAGAVPFAIMGSEDGNFGYKLQVYTRKDSGINEMADLKGKRIAHTSPTSNSGNLAPRALFPGLGVTPEQDYEVVYSGSHDQSMLGVVAGDYDAAPVASEVVDRMAERDLYDPEEVKIVWESDPFPTTSYTYAHDLDPALVEKIKEAFFSFDFAGTALGEEFSGVSKFVPVTYQKDWAVIREIQKANGVEYTPQGLAKE
;
A
#
# COMPACT_ATOMS: atom_id res chain seq x y z
N MET A 1 12.53 -54.64 -62.65
CA MET A 1 13.02 -54.26 -63.99
C MET A 1 13.76 -52.96 -63.78
N SER A 2 15.07 -53.09 -63.58
CA SER A 2 16.11 -52.77 -64.57
C SER A 2 16.19 -51.25 -64.83
N ILE A 3 17.24 -50.52 -64.77
CA ILE A 3 18.70 -50.79 -64.76
C ILE A 3 19.37 -49.42 -64.68
N LEU A 4 20.45 -49.35 -63.90
CA LEU A 4 21.77 -48.78 -64.14
C LEU A 4 21.98 -47.30 -64.47
N THR A 5 22.84 -46.70 -63.63
CA THR A 5 24.18 -46.17 -63.91
C THR A 5 24.24 -44.90 -64.72
N ASP A 6 24.97 -43.90 -64.35
CA ASP A 6 26.41 -43.80 -64.37
C ASP A 6 26.96 -42.53 -63.74
N THR A 7 28.12 -42.65 -63.19
CA THR A 7 29.09 -41.74 -62.67
C THR A 7 29.54 -40.59 -63.65
N ARG A 8 29.94 -39.43 -63.14
CA ARG A 8 31.28 -38.78 -63.33
C ARG A 8 31.43 -37.48 -62.51
N LEU A 9 32.37 -37.51 -61.65
CA LEU A 9 33.48 -36.62 -61.31
C LEU A 9 33.57 -35.27 -62.01
N ALA A 10 33.76 -34.18 -61.28
CA ALA A 10 34.98 -33.41 -61.13
C ALA A 10 34.70 -31.93 -60.79
N GLY A 11 35.52 -31.36 -59.95
CA GLY A 11 35.84 -29.97 -60.01
C GLY A 11 35.55 -29.17 -58.74
N GLY A 12 36.56 -29.11 -57.86
CA GLY A 12 36.50 -28.28 -56.67
C GLY A 12 36.52 -26.80 -56.92
N ALA A 13 35.88 -26.08 -56.04
CA ALA A 13 36.23 -24.71 -55.69
C ALA A 13 35.88 -24.50 -54.22
N ALA A 14 36.94 -24.39 -53.43
CA ALA A 14 36.82 -24.02 -52.02
C ALA A 14 36.47 -22.53 -51.95
N ALA A 15 35.26 -22.21 -51.57
CA ALA A 15 34.90 -20.86 -51.16
C ALA A 15 34.98 -20.79 -49.63
N ALA A 16 36.01 -20.09 -49.15
CA ALA A 16 36.14 -19.75 -47.74
C ALA A 16 35.10 -18.69 -47.37
N LEU A 17 34.05 -19.08 -46.70
CA LEU A 17 33.09 -18.20 -46.04
C LEU A 17 33.69 -17.71 -44.73
N PHE A 18 34.20 -16.46 -44.72
CA PHE A 18 34.48 -15.73 -43.51
C PHE A 18 33.13 -15.40 -42.84
N GLY A 19 32.78 -16.19 -41.82
CA GLY A 19 31.69 -15.89 -40.92
C GLY A 19 32.10 -14.70 -40.03
N VAL A 20 31.55 -13.53 -40.33
CA VAL A 20 31.57 -12.40 -39.40
C VAL A 20 30.57 -12.72 -38.27
N SER A 21 31.09 -13.26 -37.18
CA SER A 21 30.36 -13.35 -35.92
C SER A 21 30.23 -11.93 -35.36
N ALA A 22 29.10 -11.27 -35.61
CA ALA A 22 28.70 -10.08 -34.91
C ALA A 22 28.44 -10.46 -33.45
N LEU A 23 29.41 -10.21 -32.58
CA LEU A 23 29.22 -10.16 -31.14
C LEU A 23 28.20 -9.07 -30.85
N LEU A 24 26.94 -9.43 -30.66
CA LEU A 24 25.97 -8.62 -29.97
C LEU A 24 26.46 -8.50 -28.51
N ALA A 25 27.31 -7.50 -28.26
CA ALA A 25 27.54 -7.00 -26.92
C ALA A 25 26.20 -6.40 -26.46
N GLY A 26 25.37 -7.23 -25.82
CA GLY A 26 24.30 -6.74 -25.01
C GLY A 26 24.95 -5.83 -23.97
N THR A 27 24.67 -4.53 -24.05
CA THR A 27 24.93 -3.62 -22.93
C THR A 27 24.08 -4.15 -21.77
N ALA A 28 24.71 -4.93 -20.87
CA ALA A 28 24.18 -5.11 -19.54
C ALA A 28 24.00 -3.68 -19.02
N ALA A 29 22.76 -3.27 -18.78
CA ALA A 29 22.49 -2.08 -18.00
C ALA A 29 23.30 -2.25 -16.73
N GLN A 30 24.33 -1.41 -16.56
CA GLN A 30 25.11 -1.39 -15.33
C GLN A 30 24.11 -1.06 -14.24
N ALA A 31 23.89 -2.01 -13.34
CA ALA A 31 23.22 -1.74 -12.09
C ALA A 31 23.95 -0.53 -11.51
N GLN A 32 23.22 0.58 -11.37
CA GLN A 32 23.76 1.79 -10.78
C GLN A 32 24.39 1.36 -9.45
N ASP A 33 25.68 1.69 -9.23
CA ASP A 33 26.37 1.37 -7.98
C ASP A 33 25.58 2.02 -6.83
N CYS A 34 24.67 1.26 -6.23
CA CYS A 34 23.86 1.68 -5.11
C CYS A 34 24.59 1.22 -3.84
N PRO A 35 25.21 2.12 -3.08
CA PRO A 35 25.98 1.78 -1.90
C PRO A 35 25.07 1.23 -0.78
N ASN A 36 23.81 1.60 -0.80
CA ASN A 36 22.82 1.19 0.19
C ASN A 36 21.46 1.04 -0.51
N ARG A 37 20.84 -0.11 -0.41
CA ARG A 37 19.53 -0.39 -1.02
C ARG A 37 18.53 -0.89 0.01
N GLY A 38 18.99 -1.47 1.11
CA GLY A 38 18.12 -2.07 2.09
C GLY A 38 17.22 -3.15 1.47
N GLN A 39 15.91 -3.01 1.62
CA GLN A 39 14.89 -3.91 1.08
C GLN A 39 14.24 -3.41 -0.22
N LEU A 40 14.69 -2.25 -0.76
CA LEU A 40 14.15 -1.68 -1.98
C LEU A 40 14.36 -2.62 -3.18
N ASP A 41 13.41 -2.63 -4.11
CA ASP A 41 13.54 -3.32 -5.40
C ASP A 41 14.84 -2.85 -6.13
N ALA A 42 15.37 -3.73 -6.97
CA ALA A 42 16.60 -3.49 -7.72
C ALA A 42 16.59 -2.21 -8.59
N MET A 43 15.42 -1.68 -8.88
CA MET A 43 15.22 -0.43 -9.64
C MET A 43 15.60 0.83 -8.85
N TYR A 44 15.62 0.77 -7.52
CA TYR A 44 15.76 1.90 -6.62
C TYR A 44 17.10 1.88 -5.88
N CYS A 45 17.49 3.05 -5.37
CA CYS A 45 18.62 3.24 -4.48
C CYS A 45 18.21 4.09 -3.30
N ASP A 46 18.82 3.82 -2.15
CA ASP A 46 18.73 4.58 -0.91
C ASP A 46 20.16 4.91 -0.49
N ALA A 47 20.72 6.00 -0.98
CA ALA A 47 22.12 6.35 -0.75
C ALA A 47 22.35 7.00 0.62
N ASP A 48 21.36 7.69 1.15
CA ASP A 48 21.43 8.40 2.42
C ASP A 48 20.94 7.58 3.63
N GLY A 49 20.29 6.43 3.39
CA GLY A 49 19.92 5.47 4.43
C GLY A 49 18.62 5.82 5.15
N ASP A 50 17.74 6.57 4.51
CA ASP A 50 16.44 6.94 5.08
C ASP A 50 15.32 5.91 4.80
N LEU A 51 15.65 4.81 4.12
CA LEU A 51 14.81 3.66 3.79
C LEU A 51 13.77 3.92 2.68
N VAL A 52 13.88 5.01 1.95
CA VAL A 52 13.07 5.29 0.77
C VAL A 52 13.93 5.42 -0.49
N ALA A 53 13.31 5.39 -1.65
CA ALA A 53 14.03 5.55 -2.91
C ALA A 53 14.46 7.00 -3.13
N ASP A 54 15.76 7.20 -3.43
CA ASP A 54 16.28 8.49 -3.87
C ASP A 54 15.66 8.93 -5.20
N ALA A 55 15.54 10.25 -5.39
CA ALA A 55 15.22 10.80 -6.69
C ALA A 55 16.33 10.46 -7.71
N PRO A 56 15.98 10.20 -8.99
CA PRO A 56 16.97 9.98 -10.03
C PRO A 56 17.98 11.13 -10.13
N SER A 57 19.27 10.80 -10.11
CA SER A 57 20.35 11.79 -10.30
C SER A 57 20.45 12.31 -11.74
N ASP A 58 19.90 11.58 -12.71
CA ASP A 58 19.78 11.97 -14.11
C ASP A 58 18.49 12.77 -14.33
N PRO A 59 18.56 14.08 -14.65
CA PRO A 59 17.36 14.89 -14.83
C PRO A 59 16.42 14.38 -15.94
N SER A 60 16.91 13.60 -16.90
CA SER A 60 16.09 13.05 -17.98
C SER A 60 15.17 11.91 -17.51
N LYS A 61 15.38 11.41 -16.31
CA LYS A 61 14.56 10.39 -15.67
C LYS A 61 13.55 10.98 -14.68
N LEU A 62 13.59 12.28 -14.45
CA LEU A 62 12.62 12.95 -13.61
C LEU A 62 11.30 13.12 -14.37
N SER A 63 10.21 12.85 -13.69
CA SER A 63 8.84 12.96 -14.19
C SER A 63 8.23 14.31 -13.81
N ASN A 64 7.70 15.03 -14.78
CA ASN A 64 6.95 16.26 -14.57
C ASN A 64 5.67 16.23 -15.45
N PRO A 65 4.68 15.40 -15.09
CA PRO A 65 3.49 15.20 -15.91
C PRO A 65 2.63 16.47 -15.96
N ASP A 66 1.86 16.63 -17.03
CA ASP A 66 0.86 17.70 -17.14
C ASP A 66 -0.37 17.41 -16.28
N THR A 67 -0.72 16.13 -16.12
CA THR A 67 -1.78 15.64 -15.24
C THR A 67 -1.20 14.79 -14.13
N LEU A 68 -1.41 15.15 -12.88
CA LEU A 68 -1.13 14.33 -11.72
C LEU A 68 -2.26 13.31 -11.54
N VAL A 69 -1.91 12.08 -11.16
CA VAL A 69 -2.88 11.06 -10.77
C VAL A 69 -2.75 10.84 -9.27
N PHE A 70 -3.85 11.02 -8.56
CA PHE A 70 -3.97 10.84 -7.12
C PHE A 70 -4.88 9.66 -6.79
N ALA A 71 -4.51 8.82 -5.85
CA ALA A 71 -5.34 7.73 -5.33
C ALA A 71 -5.40 7.74 -3.81
N TYR A 72 -6.48 7.17 -3.28
CA TYR A 72 -6.63 6.90 -1.86
C TYR A 72 -6.92 5.41 -1.65
N THR A 73 -6.28 4.84 -0.64
CA THR A 73 -6.30 3.41 -0.30
C THR A 73 -7.73 2.84 -0.14
N PRO A 74 -8.01 1.63 -0.65
CA PRO A 74 -9.34 1.01 -0.58
C PRO A 74 -9.60 0.34 0.79
N VAL A 75 -9.60 1.11 1.88
CA VAL A 75 -9.91 0.60 3.24
C VAL A 75 -11.40 0.35 3.46
N GLU A 76 -12.24 0.99 2.66
CA GLU A 76 -13.69 0.84 2.52
C GLU A 76 -14.04 0.81 1.02
N ASP A 77 -15.33 0.88 0.65
CA ASP A 77 -15.73 0.97 -0.76
C ASP A 77 -15.10 2.20 -1.44
N PRO A 78 -14.25 2.03 -2.47
CA PRO A 78 -13.57 3.16 -3.11
C PRO A 78 -14.51 4.19 -3.74
N ALA A 79 -15.75 3.83 -4.06
CA ALA A 79 -16.70 4.72 -4.69
C ALA A 79 -17.12 5.90 -3.80
N ILE A 80 -16.96 5.78 -2.48
CA ILE A 80 -17.31 6.87 -1.56
C ILE A 80 -16.30 8.01 -1.55
N TYR A 81 -15.06 7.75 -2.00
CA TYR A 81 -13.95 8.68 -1.81
C TYR A 81 -13.80 9.73 -2.91
N GLU A 82 -14.36 9.53 -4.11
CA GLU A 82 -14.18 10.47 -5.23
C GLU A 82 -14.69 11.87 -4.88
N ASP A 83 -15.95 11.97 -4.44
CA ASP A 83 -16.56 13.25 -4.04
C ASP A 83 -15.92 13.82 -2.76
N ILE A 84 -15.47 12.97 -1.83
CA ILE A 84 -14.85 13.38 -0.56
C ILE A 84 -13.51 14.07 -0.81
N TRP A 85 -12.73 13.60 -1.77
CA TRP A 85 -11.42 14.16 -2.11
C TRP A 85 -11.48 15.36 -3.07
N GLU A 86 -12.62 15.64 -3.70
CA GLU A 86 -12.77 16.75 -4.66
C GLU A 86 -12.21 18.08 -4.13
N PRO A 87 -12.52 18.56 -2.89
CA PRO A 87 -11.97 19.83 -2.39
C PRO A 87 -10.45 19.85 -2.26
N PHE A 88 -9.84 18.72 -1.92
CA PHE A 88 -8.39 18.60 -1.85
C PHE A 88 -7.77 18.56 -3.24
N ILE A 89 -8.40 17.90 -4.20
CA ILE A 89 -7.96 17.82 -5.59
C ILE A 89 -7.93 19.22 -6.21
N GLU A 90 -8.99 20.02 -6.04
CA GLU A 90 -9.04 21.41 -6.49
C GLU A 90 -7.91 22.25 -5.88
N HIS A 91 -7.66 22.11 -4.58
CA HIS A 91 -6.55 22.78 -3.91
C HIS A 91 -5.17 22.34 -4.44
N LEU A 92 -4.98 21.03 -4.68
CA LEU A 92 -3.75 20.49 -5.25
C LEU A 92 -3.52 21.02 -6.68
N GLU A 93 -4.56 21.17 -7.50
CA GLU A 93 -4.50 21.80 -8.83
C GLU A 93 -4.09 23.28 -8.73
N GLU A 94 -4.70 24.03 -7.81
CA GLU A 94 -4.39 25.46 -7.61
C GLU A 94 -2.91 25.67 -7.25
N VAL A 95 -2.39 24.90 -6.28
CA VAL A 95 -1.01 25.06 -5.78
C VAL A 95 0.02 24.55 -6.77
N THR A 96 -0.22 23.39 -7.38
CA THR A 96 0.75 22.78 -8.31
C THR A 96 0.71 23.42 -9.70
N GLY A 97 -0.43 23.94 -10.12
CA GLY A 97 -0.71 24.39 -11.48
C GLY A 97 -0.78 23.22 -12.48
N LYS A 98 -1.11 22.03 -12.00
CA LYS A 98 -1.31 20.80 -12.79
C LYS A 98 -2.77 20.40 -12.77
N ASP A 99 -3.25 19.73 -13.82
CA ASP A 99 -4.51 18.99 -13.73
C ASP A 99 -4.33 17.80 -12.78
N VAL A 100 -5.36 17.47 -11.99
CA VAL A 100 -5.32 16.33 -11.06
C VAL A 100 -6.50 15.39 -11.32
N GLN A 101 -6.21 14.12 -11.49
CA GLN A 101 -7.22 13.08 -11.69
C GLN A 101 -7.26 12.13 -10.49
N PHE A 102 -8.44 11.96 -9.89
CA PHE A 102 -8.66 10.91 -8.90
C PHE A 102 -8.71 9.54 -9.58
N PHE A 103 -8.01 8.58 -9.02
CA PHE A 103 -7.99 7.20 -9.49
C PHE A 103 -8.53 6.27 -8.40
N ALA A 104 -9.78 5.82 -8.56
CA ALA A 104 -10.39 4.85 -7.66
C ALA A 104 -9.75 3.47 -7.84
N VAL A 105 -8.98 3.04 -6.85
CA VAL A 105 -8.32 1.73 -6.81
C VAL A 105 -9.17 0.70 -6.09
N GLN A 106 -9.10 -0.56 -6.53
CA GLN A 106 -9.95 -1.64 -6.00
C GLN A 106 -9.22 -2.55 -5.00
N SER A 107 -7.89 -2.46 -4.93
CA SER A 107 -7.06 -3.22 -3.98
C SER A 107 -5.74 -2.51 -3.72
N ASN A 108 -5.13 -2.80 -2.58
CA ASN A 108 -3.80 -2.26 -2.24
C ASN A 108 -2.74 -2.71 -3.26
N SER A 109 -2.83 -3.93 -3.78
CA SER A 109 -1.88 -4.42 -4.79
C SER A 109 -2.02 -3.66 -6.11
N ALA A 110 -3.24 -3.31 -6.53
CA ALA A 110 -3.48 -2.50 -7.73
C ALA A 110 -2.93 -1.08 -7.55
N GLU A 111 -3.04 -0.51 -6.35
CA GLU A 111 -2.51 0.82 -6.03
C GLU A 111 -0.97 0.85 -6.10
N VAL A 112 -0.29 -0.12 -5.47
CA VAL A 112 1.18 -0.25 -5.53
C VAL A 112 1.66 -0.47 -6.97
N GLU A 113 1.01 -1.33 -7.74
CA GLU A 113 1.38 -1.59 -9.15
C GLU A 113 1.10 -0.39 -10.06
N ALA A 114 0.08 0.42 -9.77
CA ALA A 114 -0.18 1.67 -10.49
C ALA A 114 0.98 2.67 -10.30
N MET A 115 1.46 2.86 -9.07
CA MET A 115 2.62 3.72 -8.79
C MET A 115 3.91 3.14 -9.37
N ARG A 116 4.18 1.85 -9.18
CA ARG A 116 5.34 1.16 -9.74
C ARG A 116 5.46 1.30 -11.26
N SER A 117 4.33 1.31 -11.96
CA SER A 117 4.27 1.47 -13.42
C SER A 117 4.25 2.91 -13.90
N GLY A 118 4.40 3.91 -13.02
CA GLY A 118 4.38 5.33 -13.34
C GLY A 118 3.01 5.87 -13.73
N ARG A 119 1.91 5.16 -13.42
CA ARG A 119 0.53 5.61 -13.68
C ARG A 119 -0.10 6.33 -12.51
N LEU A 120 0.51 6.30 -11.35
CA LEU A 120 0.07 6.93 -10.12
C LEU A 120 1.22 7.77 -9.56
N HIS A 121 0.96 9.03 -9.26
CA HIS A 121 1.98 10.00 -8.90
C HIS A 121 1.96 10.37 -7.42
N ILE A 122 0.76 10.43 -6.84
CA ILE A 122 0.52 10.73 -5.43
C ILE A 122 -0.50 9.72 -4.91
N ALA A 123 -0.25 9.15 -3.76
CA ALA A 123 -1.16 8.16 -3.19
C ALA A 123 -1.23 8.20 -1.67
N GLY A 124 -2.40 7.89 -1.14
CA GLY A 124 -2.61 7.58 0.26
C GLY A 124 -2.59 6.08 0.49
N PHE A 125 -1.45 5.48 0.78
CA PHE A 125 -1.35 4.04 1.09
C PHE A 125 -1.71 3.75 2.55
N SER A 126 -2.57 2.77 2.78
CA SER A 126 -2.87 2.31 4.13
C SER A 126 -1.64 1.76 4.84
N THR A 127 -1.72 1.63 6.15
CA THR A 127 -0.60 1.33 7.06
C THR A 127 0.24 0.13 6.64
N GLY A 128 -0.40 -1.00 6.35
CA GLY A 128 0.28 -2.25 5.96
C GLY A 128 0.85 -2.23 4.54
N PRO A 129 0.14 -1.77 3.53
CA PRO A 129 0.61 -1.58 2.16
C PRO A 129 1.73 -0.55 1.99
N THR A 130 1.84 0.47 2.85
CA THR A 130 2.90 1.49 2.76
C THR A 130 4.31 0.89 2.58
N PRO A 131 4.78 -0.10 3.37
CA PRO A 131 6.11 -0.67 3.15
C PRO A 131 6.26 -1.38 1.80
N PHE A 132 5.20 -1.98 1.25
CA PHE A 132 5.23 -2.52 -0.10
C PHE A 132 5.37 -1.42 -1.15
N ALA A 133 4.62 -0.32 -1.01
CA ALA A 133 4.72 0.83 -1.91
C ALA A 133 6.13 1.45 -1.88
N VAL A 134 6.71 1.62 -0.70
CA VAL A 134 8.09 2.11 -0.55
C VAL A 134 9.09 1.19 -1.25
N ASN A 135 9.04 -0.10 -0.97
CA ASN A 135 10.05 -1.04 -1.44
C ASN A 135 9.88 -1.46 -2.91
N LEU A 136 8.64 -1.56 -3.41
CA LEU A 136 8.35 -2.03 -4.77
C LEU A 136 8.05 -0.94 -5.77
N ALA A 137 7.53 0.20 -5.32
CA ALA A 137 7.05 1.26 -6.20
C ALA A 137 7.81 2.59 -6.04
N GLY A 138 8.81 2.67 -5.15
CA GLY A 138 9.55 3.90 -4.89
C GLY A 138 8.67 5.01 -4.32
N ALA A 139 7.62 4.66 -3.57
CA ALA A 139 6.80 5.62 -2.87
C ALA A 139 7.60 6.30 -1.74
N VAL A 140 7.48 7.61 -1.62
CA VAL A 140 8.14 8.40 -0.58
C VAL A 140 7.10 8.97 0.37
N PRO A 141 6.87 8.37 1.55
CA PRO A 141 5.97 8.88 2.57
C PRO A 141 6.42 10.24 3.10
N PHE A 142 5.52 11.22 3.14
CA PHE A 142 5.85 12.57 3.62
C PHE A 142 4.78 13.19 4.52
N ALA A 143 3.53 12.72 4.45
CA ALA A 143 2.44 13.28 5.21
C ALA A 143 1.49 12.20 5.75
N ILE A 144 0.77 12.53 6.80
CA ILE A 144 -0.31 11.76 7.41
C ILE A 144 -1.38 12.73 7.89
N MET A 145 -2.63 12.32 7.95
CA MET A 145 -3.68 13.11 8.59
C MET A 145 -3.52 13.13 10.11
N GLY A 146 -3.68 14.29 10.72
CA GLY A 146 -3.57 14.47 12.16
C GLY A 146 -4.54 15.51 12.72
N SER A 147 -4.69 15.49 14.05
CA SER A 147 -5.48 16.46 14.79
C SER A 147 -4.78 17.83 14.85
N GLU A 148 -5.47 18.83 15.40
CA GLU A 148 -4.92 20.19 15.59
C GLU A 148 -3.60 20.20 16.37
N ASP A 149 -3.47 19.32 17.37
CA ASP A 149 -2.25 19.15 18.15
C ASP A 149 -1.15 18.35 17.43
N GLY A 150 -1.42 17.90 16.19
CA GLY A 150 -0.50 17.09 15.39
C GLY A 150 -0.43 15.62 15.83
N ASN A 151 -1.35 15.16 16.66
CA ASN A 151 -1.46 13.75 16.98
C ASN A 151 -2.08 13.01 15.81
N PHE A 152 -1.61 11.79 15.56
CA PHE A 152 -2.15 10.89 14.55
C PHE A 152 -2.08 9.44 15.05
N GLY A 153 -2.79 8.58 14.37
CA GLY A 153 -2.77 7.15 14.65
C GLY A 153 -4.17 6.59 14.89
N TYR A 154 -4.25 5.29 14.76
CA TYR A 154 -5.45 4.50 14.99
C TYR A 154 -5.10 3.25 15.79
N LYS A 155 -6.10 2.59 16.35
CA LYS A 155 -5.92 1.31 17.07
C LYS A 155 -6.50 0.15 16.26
N LEU A 156 -5.87 -1.00 16.36
CA LEU A 156 -6.53 -2.25 16.09
C LEU A 156 -7.50 -2.52 17.25
N GLN A 157 -8.76 -2.71 16.93
CA GLN A 157 -9.79 -3.11 17.90
C GLN A 157 -10.43 -4.43 17.45
N VAL A 158 -10.61 -5.35 18.40
CA VAL A 158 -11.29 -6.61 18.15
C VAL A 158 -12.74 -6.46 18.56
N TYR A 159 -13.64 -6.43 17.57
CA TYR A 159 -15.08 -6.31 17.77
C TYR A 159 -15.77 -7.65 17.75
N THR A 160 -16.82 -7.76 18.55
CA THR A 160 -17.78 -8.86 18.57
C THR A 160 -19.16 -8.35 18.95
N ARG A 161 -20.22 -9.11 18.70
CA ARG A 161 -21.55 -8.77 19.21
C ARG A 161 -21.61 -8.88 20.72
N LYS A 162 -22.41 -8.04 21.37
CA LYS A 162 -22.62 -8.08 22.83
C LYS A 162 -23.16 -9.42 23.32
N ASP A 163 -24.00 -10.09 22.52
CA ASP A 163 -24.63 -11.37 22.83
C ASP A 163 -23.81 -12.62 22.41
N SER A 164 -22.61 -12.43 21.83
CA SER A 164 -21.76 -13.53 21.30
C SER A 164 -21.22 -14.51 22.35
N GLY A 165 -21.18 -14.11 23.61
CA GLY A 165 -20.51 -14.86 24.68
C GLY A 165 -18.99 -14.67 24.70
N ILE A 166 -18.38 -13.93 23.75
CA ILE A 166 -16.96 -13.60 23.70
C ILE A 166 -16.72 -12.39 24.59
N ASN A 167 -15.87 -12.51 25.61
CA ASN A 167 -15.58 -11.46 26.58
C ASN A 167 -14.08 -11.13 26.69
N GLU A 168 -13.23 -12.05 26.28
CA GLU A 168 -11.77 -11.91 26.30
C GLU A 168 -11.14 -12.60 25.08
N MET A 169 -9.87 -12.34 24.81
CA MET A 169 -9.16 -12.89 23.65
C MET A 169 -9.17 -14.42 23.63
N ALA A 170 -9.12 -15.08 24.78
CA ALA A 170 -9.15 -16.54 24.86
C ALA A 170 -10.46 -17.15 24.32
N ASP A 171 -11.56 -16.41 24.34
CA ASP A 171 -12.87 -16.86 23.83
C ASP A 171 -12.93 -16.91 22.29
N LEU A 172 -11.92 -16.36 21.60
CA LEU A 172 -11.79 -16.47 20.14
C LEU A 172 -11.45 -17.89 19.66
N LYS A 173 -11.03 -18.79 20.56
CA LYS A 173 -10.67 -20.17 20.19
C LYS A 173 -11.86 -20.93 19.62
N GLY A 174 -11.64 -21.56 18.47
CA GLY A 174 -12.67 -22.30 17.73
C GLY A 174 -13.69 -21.43 17.01
N LYS A 175 -13.48 -20.12 16.96
CA LYS A 175 -14.38 -19.15 16.34
C LYS A 175 -13.98 -18.85 14.90
N ARG A 176 -14.89 -18.21 14.17
CA ARG A 176 -14.70 -17.75 12.80
C ARG A 176 -14.47 -16.24 12.82
N ILE A 177 -13.23 -15.83 12.57
CA ILE A 177 -12.76 -14.45 12.72
C ILE A 177 -12.52 -13.82 11.34
N ALA A 178 -13.17 -12.68 11.08
CA ALA A 178 -12.97 -11.94 9.85
C ALA A 178 -11.68 -11.14 9.91
N HIS A 179 -10.69 -11.57 9.14
CA HIS A 179 -9.57 -10.71 8.77
C HIS A 179 -9.93 -9.92 7.51
N THR A 180 -9.31 -8.74 7.27
CA THR A 180 -9.67 -7.92 6.12
C THR A 180 -9.01 -8.41 4.83
N SER A 181 -7.74 -8.11 4.64
CA SER A 181 -6.93 -8.57 3.52
C SER A 181 -5.54 -8.99 4.00
N PRO A 182 -4.79 -9.79 3.23
CA PRO A 182 -3.48 -10.30 3.64
C PRO A 182 -2.44 -9.23 4.01
N THR A 183 -2.47 -8.06 3.38
CA THR A 183 -1.53 -6.95 3.62
C THR A 183 -2.03 -5.94 4.63
N SER A 184 -3.30 -6.00 5.05
CA SER A 184 -3.85 -5.11 6.07
C SER A 184 -3.08 -5.21 7.39
N ASN A 185 -2.70 -4.06 7.97
CA ASN A 185 -2.03 -4.05 9.26
C ASN A 185 -2.99 -4.50 10.37
N SER A 186 -3.99 -3.71 10.73
CA SER A 186 -4.91 -4.03 11.83
C SER A 186 -5.82 -5.21 11.53
N GLY A 187 -6.18 -5.42 10.24
CA GLY A 187 -7.06 -6.52 9.85
C GLY A 187 -6.38 -7.87 9.71
N ASN A 188 -5.04 -7.95 9.66
CA ASN A 188 -4.36 -9.24 9.46
C ASN A 188 -2.95 -9.32 10.08
N LEU A 189 -2.01 -8.46 9.72
CA LEU A 189 -0.59 -8.62 10.07
C LEU A 189 -0.33 -8.37 11.56
N ALA A 190 -0.94 -7.34 12.15
CA ALA A 190 -0.84 -7.07 13.57
C ALA A 190 -1.52 -8.17 14.43
N PRO A 191 -2.73 -8.66 14.11
CA PRO A 191 -3.28 -9.86 14.74
C PRO A 191 -2.32 -11.05 14.72
N ARG A 192 -1.70 -11.36 13.59
CA ARG A 192 -0.74 -12.48 13.48
C ARG A 192 0.50 -12.30 14.33
N ALA A 193 0.97 -11.05 14.49
CA ALA A 193 2.15 -10.74 15.30
C ALA A 193 1.84 -10.63 16.80
N LEU A 194 0.70 -10.07 17.18
CA LEU A 194 0.38 -9.69 18.56
C LEU A 194 -0.46 -10.74 19.31
N PHE A 195 -1.44 -11.38 18.65
CA PHE A 195 -2.37 -12.30 19.29
C PHE A 195 -1.72 -13.55 19.89
N PRO A 196 -0.63 -14.12 19.32
CA PRO A 196 0.09 -15.21 19.99
C PRO A 196 0.56 -14.85 21.40
N GLY A 197 0.99 -13.60 21.63
CA GLY A 197 1.36 -13.07 22.95
C GLY A 197 0.18 -12.99 23.91
N LEU A 198 -1.06 -12.98 23.40
CA LEU A 198 -2.32 -13.00 24.16
C LEU A 198 -2.91 -14.42 24.30
N GLY A 199 -2.19 -15.44 23.87
CA GLY A 199 -2.57 -16.84 23.96
C GLY A 199 -3.56 -17.34 22.89
N VAL A 200 -3.66 -16.61 21.77
CA VAL A 200 -4.55 -16.95 20.63
C VAL A 200 -3.80 -16.79 19.32
N THR A 201 -3.59 -17.87 18.59
CA THR A 201 -2.84 -17.87 17.34
C THR A 201 -3.79 -18.03 16.15
N PRO A 202 -3.78 -17.07 15.19
CA PRO A 202 -4.56 -17.18 13.95
C PRO A 202 -4.29 -18.49 13.22
N GLU A 203 -5.32 -19.10 12.63
CA GLU A 203 -5.30 -20.39 11.91
C GLU A 203 -5.00 -21.63 12.76
N GLN A 204 -4.46 -21.48 13.97
CA GLN A 204 -4.26 -22.58 14.90
C GLN A 204 -5.40 -22.67 15.93
N ASP A 205 -5.74 -21.53 16.52
CA ASP A 205 -6.76 -21.47 17.57
C ASP A 205 -8.12 -21.03 17.04
N TYR A 206 -8.21 -20.38 15.88
CA TYR A 206 -9.45 -19.95 15.23
C TYR A 206 -9.34 -19.95 13.69
N GLU A 207 -10.50 -20.01 13.03
CA GLU A 207 -10.59 -19.92 11.57
C GLU A 207 -10.43 -18.46 11.11
N VAL A 208 -9.49 -18.19 10.20
CA VAL A 208 -9.33 -16.91 9.53
C VAL A 208 -10.14 -16.90 8.24
N VAL A 209 -10.98 -15.89 8.07
CA VAL A 209 -11.73 -15.63 6.84
C VAL A 209 -11.43 -14.22 6.36
N TYR A 210 -11.03 -14.06 5.10
CA TYR A 210 -10.81 -12.73 4.54
C TYR A 210 -12.14 -12.13 4.04
N SER A 211 -12.51 -10.97 4.62
CA SER A 211 -13.74 -10.24 4.27
C SER A 211 -13.55 -9.26 3.11
N GLY A 212 -12.30 -8.85 2.84
CA GLY A 212 -11.93 -7.86 1.82
C GLY A 212 -11.63 -6.47 2.39
N SER A 213 -12.45 -5.96 3.31
CA SER A 213 -12.31 -4.61 3.86
C SER A 213 -12.75 -4.53 5.33
N HIS A 214 -12.48 -3.41 6.00
CA HIS A 214 -12.83 -3.20 7.40
C HIS A 214 -14.34 -3.09 7.62
N ASP A 215 -15.03 -2.38 6.75
CA ASP A 215 -16.50 -2.25 6.77
C ASP A 215 -17.18 -3.60 6.57
N GLN A 216 -16.72 -4.41 5.60
CA GLN A 216 -17.24 -5.75 5.38
C GLN A 216 -17.00 -6.67 6.59
N SER A 217 -15.84 -6.56 7.25
CA SER A 217 -15.56 -7.28 8.49
C SER A 217 -16.56 -6.92 9.59
N MET A 218 -16.77 -5.61 9.79
CA MET A 218 -17.64 -5.10 10.83
C MET A 218 -19.12 -5.44 10.58
N LEU A 219 -19.60 -5.23 9.35
CA LEU A 219 -20.98 -5.58 8.96
C LEU A 219 -21.24 -7.09 9.08
N GLY A 220 -20.26 -7.92 8.73
CA GLY A 220 -20.36 -9.37 8.90
C GLY A 220 -20.40 -9.79 10.38
N VAL A 221 -19.73 -9.08 11.29
CA VAL A 221 -19.88 -9.30 12.75
C VAL A 221 -21.29 -8.94 13.21
N VAL A 222 -21.80 -7.78 12.82
CA VAL A 222 -23.16 -7.34 13.15
C VAL A 222 -24.22 -8.33 12.64
N ALA A 223 -24.07 -8.79 11.40
CA ALA A 223 -24.96 -9.79 10.79
C ALA A 223 -24.84 -11.20 11.42
N GLY A 224 -23.75 -11.48 12.14
CA GLY A 224 -23.47 -12.79 12.72
C GLY A 224 -22.83 -13.77 11.73
N ASP A 225 -22.32 -13.30 10.60
CA ASP A 225 -21.55 -14.09 9.63
C ASP A 225 -20.17 -14.45 10.17
N TYR A 226 -19.63 -13.60 11.05
CA TYR A 226 -18.37 -13.77 11.76
C TYR A 226 -18.58 -13.61 13.27
N ASP A 227 -17.84 -14.37 14.08
CA ASP A 227 -17.91 -14.28 15.53
C ASP A 227 -17.23 -13.02 16.08
N ALA A 228 -16.15 -12.60 15.45
CA ALA A 228 -15.42 -11.37 15.77
C ALA A 228 -14.57 -10.89 14.57
N ALA A 229 -14.07 -9.67 14.66
CA ALA A 229 -13.17 -9.10 13.67
C ALA A 229 -12.16 -8.13 14.29
N PRO A 230 -10.86 -8.23 13.98
CA PRO A 230 -9.89 -7.17 14.17
C PRO A 230 -10.04 -6.12 13.08
N VAL A 231 -10.34 -4.88 13.46
CA VAL A 231 -10.62 -3.78 12.54
C VAL A 231 -9.88 -2.50 12.96
N ALA A 232 -9.80 -1.54 12.06
CA ALA A 232 -9.24 -0.22 12.31
C ALA A 232 -10.27 0.65 13.01
N SER A 233 -9.90 1.27 14.14
CA SER A 233 -10.80 2.08 14.96
C SER A 233 -11.44 3.21 14.17
N GLU A 234 -10.65 3.95 13.37
CA GLU A 234 -11.16 5.10 12.60
C GLU A 234 -12.19 4.71 11.53
N VAL A 235 -12.12 3.49 10.99
CA VAL A 235 -13.13 2.99 10.04
C VAL A 235 -14.44 2.72 10.77
N VAL A 236 -14.35 2.08 11.94
CA VAL A 236 -15.54 1.74 12.74
C VAL A 236 -16.22 3.01 13.28
N ASP A 237 -15.43 4.01 13.69
CA ASP A 237 -15.93 5.30 14.14
C ASP A 237 -16.72 6.01 13.01
N ARG A 238 -16.17 6.08 11.79
CA ARG A 238 -16.87 6.62 10.61
C ARG A 238 -18.13 5.84 10.23
N MET A 239 -18.09 4.50 10.35
CA MET A 239 -19.29 3.67 10.12
C MET A 239 -20.39 3.99 11.10
N ALA A 240 -20.06 4.26 12.37
CA ALA A 240 -21.03 4.67 13.40
C ALA A 240 -21.59 6.07 13.11
N GLU A 241 -20.75 7.04 12.71
CA GLU A 241 -21.17 8.38 12.32
C GLU A 241 -22.12 8.39 11.11
N ARG A 242 -21.99 7.40 10.22
CA ARG A 242 -22.86 7.19 9.04
C ARG A 242 -24.08 6.30 9.34
N ASP A 243 -24.33 5.94 10.59
CA ASP A 243 -25.44 5.04 11.00
C ASP A 243 -25.44 3.68 10.27
N LEU A 244 -24.27 3.14 9.90
CA LEU A 244 -24.17 1.86 9.17
C LEU A 244 -24.36 0.65 10.08
N TYR A 245 -24.27 0.81 11.39
CA TYR A 245 -24.56 -0.22 12.41
C TYR A 245 -24.94 0.46 13.73
N ASP A 246 -25.58 -0.30 14.63
CA ASP A 246 -25.88 0.17 15.99
C ASP A 246 -24.70 -0.14 16.94
N PRO A 247 -23.96 0.87 17.46
CA PRO A 247 -22.88 0.65 18.41
C PRO A 247 -23.29 -0.09 19.69
N GLU A 248 -24.60 -0.04 20.03
CA GLU A 248 -25.12 -0.78 21.18
C GLU A 248 -25.19 -2.31 20.97
N GLU A 249 -25.09 -2.80 19.74
CA GLU A 249 -25.10 -4.24 19.43
C GLU A 249 -23.72 -4.90 19.55
N VAL A 250 -22.64 -4.13 19.56
CA VAL A 250 -21.27 -4.62 19.55
C VAL A 250 -20.47 -4.19 20.76
N LYS A 251 -19.34 -4.82 20.98
CA LYS A 251 -18.36 -4.47 22.02
C LYS A 251 -16.94 -4.75 21.55
N ILE A 252 -16.00 -3.99 22.11
CA ILE A 252 -14.56 -4.23 21.96
C ILE A 252 -14.12 -5.26 22.99
N VAL A 253 -13.39 -6.28 22.54
CA VAL A 253 -12.78 -7.32 23.39
C VAL A 253 -11.35 -6.98 23.75
N TRP A 254 -10.63 -6.33 22.81
CA TRP A 254 -9.24 -5.95 22.98
C TRP A 254 -8.87 -4.82 22.03
N GLU A 255 -7.90 -3.98 22.41
CA GLU A 255 -7.32 -2.96 21.55
C GLU A 255 -5.81 -2.89 21.66
N SER A 256 -5.14 -2.45 20.60
CA SER A 256 -3.68 -2.26 20.53
C SER A 256 -3.24 -0.87 21.00
N ASP A 257 -1.92 -0.69 21.16
CA ASP A 257 -1.31 0.62 21.06
C ASP A 257 -1.54 1.24 19.67
N PRO A 258 -1.46 2.57 19.53
CA PRO A 258 -1.70 3.22 18.24
C PRO A 258 -0.68 2.86 17.16
N PHE A 259 -1.16 2.71 15.93
CA PHE A 259 -0.39 2.60 14.70
C PHE A 259 -0.51 3.88 13.86
N PRO A 260 0.45 4.20 12.97
CA PRO A 260 0.25 5.25 11.99
C PRO A 260 -0.92 4.89 11.06
N THR A 261 -1.68 5.88 10.62
CA THR A 261 -2.78 5.72 9.66
C THR A 261 -2.27 5.64 8.22
N THR A 262 -3.07 6.06 7.26
CA THR A 262 -2.69 6.18 5.84
C THR A 262 -1.51 7.13 5.67
N SER A 263 -0.44 6.69 5.00
CA SER A 263 0.65 7.57 4.56
C SER A 263 0.34 8.21 3.22
N TYR A 264 0.49 9.52 3.12
CA TYR A 264 0.50 10.18 1.81
C TYR A 264 1.92 10.18 1.26
N THR A 265 2.04 9.77 0.02
CA THR A 265 3.31 9.51 -0.64
C THR A 265 3.33 10.17 -2.02
N TYR A 266 4.51 10.46 -2.50
CA TYR A 266 4.74 10.79 -3.91
C TYR A 266 5.69 9.78 -4.54
N ALA A 267 5.67 9.65 -5.86
CA ALA A 267 6.61 8.80 -6.59
C ALA A 267 8.01 9.44 -6.60
N HIS A 268 9.05 8.66 -6.25
CA HIS A 268 10.44 9.11 -6.05
C HIS A 268 11.04 9.86 -7.24
N ASP A 269 10.53 9.61 -8.44
CA ASP A 269 11.05 10.17 -9.69
C ASP A 269 10.36 11.47 -10.13
N LEU A 270 9.45 12.03 -9.33
CA LEU A 270 8.87 13.34 -9.62
C LEU A 270 9.92 14.46 -9.57
N ASP A 271 9.76 15.45 -10.45
CA ASP A 271 10.59 16.66 -10.44
C ASP A 271 10.59 17.30 -9.03
N PRO A 272 11.76 17.59 -8.45
CA PRO A 272 11.85 18.12 -7.09
C PRO A 272 11.08 19.43 -6.87
N ALA A 273 10.98 20.31 -7.88
CA ALA A 273 10.19 21.54 -7.75
C ALA A 273 8.69 21.24 -7.73
N LEU A 274 8.23 20.19 -8.41
CA LEU A 274 6.85 19.71 -8.32
C LEU A 274 6.58 19.06 -6.97
N VAL A 275 7.52 18.27 -6.44
CA VAL A 275 7.41 17.66 -5.10
C VAL A 275 7.22 18.72 -4.02
N GLU A 276 7.98 19.81 -4.07
CA GLU A 276 7.81 20.90 -3.08
C GLU A 276 6.42 21.56 -3.16
N LYS A 277 5.85 21.72 -4.36
CA LYS A 277 4.47 22.21 -4.53
C LYS A 277 3.43 21.23 -4.01
N ILE A 278 3.66 19.92 -4.25
CA ILE A 278 2.78 18.88 -3.70
C ILE A 278 2.78 18.95 -2.16
N LYS A 279 3.96 19.02 -1.54
CA LYS A 279 4.07 19.18 -0.09
C LYS A 279 3.40 20.47 0.40
N GLU A 280 3.59 21.60 -0.31
CA GLU A 280 2.92 22.86 -0.01
C GLU A 280 1.39 22.69 -0.03
N ALA A 281 0.84 22.03 -1.05
CA ALA A 281 -0.60 21.77 -1.14
C ALA A 281 -1.11 20.95 0.05
N PHE A 282 -0.41 19.87 0.42
CA PHE A 282 -0.81 19.07 1.59
C PHE A 282 -0.79 19.88 2.88
N PHE A 283 0.31 20.58 3.17
CA PHE A 283 0.47 21.28 4.44
C PHE A 283 -0.29 22.61 4.54
N SER A 284 -0.79 23.14 3.44
CA SER A 284 -1.63 24.36 3.41
C SER A 284 -3.13 24.10 3.30
N PHE A 285 -3.54 22.82 3.10
CA PHE A 285 -4.94 22.47 2.97
C PHE A 285 -5.71 22.68 4.29
N ASP A 286 -6.82 23.41 4.22
CA ASP A 286 -7.73 23.61 5.34
C ASP A 286 -8.91 22.63 5.25
N PHE A 287 -8.99 21.74 6.22
CA PHE A 287 -10.06 20.73 6.32
C PHE A 287 -11.42 21.34 6.71
N ALA A 288 -11.43 22.53 7.32
CA ALA A 288 -12.64 23.08 7.91
C ALA A 288 -13.74 23.36 6.86
N GLY A 289 -14.90 22.77 7.05
CA GLY A 289 -16.07 22.96 6.16
C GLY A 289 -15.96 22.25 4.82
N THR A 290 -15.03 21.33 4.67
CA THR A 290 -14.88 20.47 3.46
C THR A 290 -15.47 19.09 3.69
N ALA A 291 -15.88 18.41 2.61
CA ALA A 291 -16.30 17.01 2.66
C ALA A 291 -15.22 16.09 3.30
N LEU A 292 -13.95 16.42 3.05
CA LEU A 292 -12.82 15.69 3.63
C LEU A 292 -12.75 15.86 5.16
N GLY A 293 -12.99 17.07 5.67
CA GLY A 293 -13.02 17.34 7.11
C GLY A 293 -14.25 16.76 7.82
N GLU A 294 -15.37 16.64 7.12
CA GLU A 294 -16.58 15.98 7.62
C GLU A 294 -16.39 14.46 7.68
N GLU A 295 -15.78 13.86 6.65
CA GLU A 295 -15.54 12.43 6.55
C GLU A 295 -14.51 11.92 7.57
N PHE A 296 -13.40 12.66 7.73
CA PHE A 296 -12.31 12.27 8.64
C PHE A 296 -12.41 13.06 9.95
N SER A 297 -13.46 12.81 10.72
CA SER A 297 -13.69 13.46 12.00
C SER A 297 -12.47 13.34 12.93
N GLY A 298 -12.14 14.41 13.66
CA GLY A 298 -10.97 14.46 14.55
C GLY A 298 -9.64 14.77 13.87
N VAL A 299 -9.58 14.85 12.52
CA VAL A 299 -8.41 15.40 11.80
C VAL A 299 -8.68 16.82 11.34
N SER A 300 -7.63 17.63 11.28
CA SER A 300 -7.75 19.05 10.89
C SER A 300 -6.61 19.52 9.99
N LYS A 301 -5.58 18.70 9.81
CA LYS A 301 -4.42 19.03 8.98
C LYS A 301 -3.64 17.79 8.55
N PHE A 302 -2.80 17.96 7.55
CA PHE A 302 -1.71 17.03 7.28
C PHE A 302 -0.51 17.38 8.15
N VAL A 303 0.16 16.36 8.70
CA VAL A 303 1.38 16.50 9.49
C VAL A 303 2.53 15.74 8.83
N PRO A 304 3.78 16.26 8.89
CA PRO A 304 4.91 15.62 8.27
C PRO A 304 5.31 14.33 9.01
N VAL A 305 5.64 13.31 8.24
CA VAL A 305 6.15 12.02 8.72
C VAL A 305 7.33 11.56 7.90
N THR A 306 8.06 10.56 8.42
CA THR A 306 9.10 9.84 7.68
C THR A 306 8.88 8.34 7.77
N TYR A 307 9.17 7.62 6.68
CA TYR A 307 9.05 6.17 6.67
C TYR A 307 9.95 5.50 7.70
N GLN A 308 11.19 6.01 7.83
CA GLN A 308 12.18 5.46 8.74
C GLN A 308 11.70 5.44 10.18
N LYS A 309 11.12 6.54 10.66
CA LYS A 309 10.71 6.71 12.05
C LYS A 309 9.29 6.19 12.29
N ASP A 310 8.32 6.69 11.51
CA ASP A 310 6.91 6.57 11.86
C ASP A 310 6.32 5.21 11.45
N TRP A 311 6.96 4.49 10.49
CA TRP A 311 6.61 3.12 10.12
C TRP A 311 7.51 2.05 10.76
N ALA A 312 8.34 2.39 11.74
CA ALA A 312 9.25 1.42 12.38
C ALA A 312 8.49 0.22 12.98
N VAL A 313 7.42 0.48 13.71
CA VAL A 313 6.58 -0.57 14.33
C VAL A 313 5.94 -1.48 13.28
N ILE A 314 5.52 -0.92 12.15
CA ILE A 314 4.90 -1.68 11.06
C ILE A 314 5.91 -2.61 10.40
N ARG A 315 7.14 -2.13 10.15
CA ARG A 315 8.22 -2.98 9.62
C ARG A 315 8.55 -4.14 10.56
N GLU A 316 8.56 -3.91 11.88
CA GLU A 316 8.79 -5.00 12.84
C GLU A 316 7.63 -6.02 12.85
N ILE A 317 6.37 -5.57 12.76
CA ILE A 317 5.20 -6.46 12.61
C ILE A 317 5.31 -7.29 11.34
N GLN A 318 5.64 -6.68 10.22
CA GLN A 318 5.77 -7.36 8.94
C GLN A 318 6.94 -8.35 8.95
N LYS A 319 8.07 -7.97 9.52
CA LYS A 319 9.23 -8.85 9.71
C LYS A 319 8.89 -10.06 10.60
N ALA A 320 8.14 -9.86 11.67
CA ALA A 320 7.68 -10.96 12.54
C ALA A 320 6.78 -11.95 11.79
N ASN A 321 6.03 -11.48 10.79
CA ASN A 321 5.21 -12.30 9.89
C ASN A 321 5.98 -12.90 8.70
N GLY A 322 7.28 -12.65 8.57
CA GLY A 322 8.07 -13.10 7.42
C GLY A 322 7.63 -12.48 6.10
N VAL A 323 7.12 -11.24 6.14
CA VAL A 323 6.72 -10.51 4.93
C VAL A 323 7.96 -10.17 4.11
N GLU A 324 7.91 -10.51 2.84
CA GLU A 324 8.91 -10.15 1.85
C GLU A 324 8.31 -9.13 0.88
N TYR A 325 8.98 -8.01 0.68
CA TYR A 325 8.55 -6.97 -0.27
C TYR A 325 8.88 -7.38 -1.69
N THR A 326 8.09 -8.30 -2.20
CA THR A 326 8.18 -8.84 -3.56
C THR A 326 6.82 -8.74 -4.26
N PRO A 327 6.79 -8.71 -5.61
CA PRO A 327 5.52 -8.78 -6.33
C PRO A 327 4.68 -10.01 -5.94
N GLN A 328 5.33 -11.14 -5.63
CA GLN A 328 4.65 -12.35 -5.16
C GLN A 328 4.12 -12.20 -3.72
N GLY A 329 4.81 -11.44 -2.86
CA GLY A 329 4.35 -11.10 -1.52
C GLY A 329 3.11 -10.22 -1.57
N LEU A 330 3.12 -9.21 -2.46
CA LEU A 330 1.99 -8.31 -2.70
C LEU A 330 0.80 -9.05 -3.33
N ALA A 331 1.02 -9.94 -4.28
CA ALA A 331 -0.03 -10.67 -5.01
C ALA A 331 -0.77 -11.75 -4.18
N LYS A 332 -0.47 -11.88 -2.90
CA LYS A 332 -1.22 -12.75 -1.98
C LYS A 332 -2.51 -12.11 -1.46
N GLU A 333 -2.85 -10.91 -1.93
CA GLU A 333 -4.13 -10.23 -1.67
C GLU A 333 -5.34 -10.94 -2.28
#